data_324edbeba54cd5e1c7b312ec6ec49212
#
_entry.id   324edbeba54cd5e1c7b312ec6ec49212
#
_cell.length_a   1.000
_cell.length_b   1.000
_cell.length_c   1.000
_cell.angle_alpha   90.00
_cell.angle_beta   90.00
_cell.angle_gamma   90.00
#
_symmetry.space_group_name_H-M   'P 1'
#
loop_
_entity.id
_entity.type
_entity.pdbx_description
1 polymer ?
#
loop_
_entity_poly.entity_id
_entity_poly.type
_entity_poly.pdbx_seq_one_letter_code
_entity_poly.pdbx_strand_id
1 'polypeptide(L)'
;MLDAIRYVVDNGIKWRSMPVDFPAWDRVYAFFRRWRKNGLVKELHDRLRGKVREAEGRQVEPTAEIIDSQSVKGAASVPAVSRGYDGGKKINGRRRHVITDCLGLLLMVLVTAADVTDRRAAQALLPHLHGQFRKISLVWADGGYTGLLVDWAKEKLQLTLQIVKRSDDMTGFVVLPRRWVVERTLGWLLRSRRLARDYEKLPASSEAFIYFSAAMLMSRRLARPAHQPAPGQEQPRWAAVA
;
A
#
# COMPACT_ATOMS: atom_id res chain seq x y z
N MET A 1 0.97 12.90 -20.14
CA MET A 1 0.40 13.23 -18.81
C MET A 1 0.71 12.18 -17.76
N LEU A 2 0.34 10.91 -17.96
CA LEU A 2 0.64 9.85 -16.98
C LEU A 2 2.12 9.69 -16.72
N ASP A 3 2.96 9.67 -17.78
CA ASP A 3 4.40 9.55 -17.62
C ASP A 3 5.03 10.73 -16.89
N ALA A 4 4.49 11.94 -17.08
CA ALA A 4 4.93 13.10 -16.31
C ALA A 4 4.61 12.94 -14.81
N ILE A 5 3.43 12.41 -14.45
CA ILE A 5 3.11 12.09 -13.04
C ILE A 5 4.00 10.98 -12.51
N ARG A 6 4.24 9.92 -13.30
CA ARG A 6 5.17 8.83 -12.94
C ARG A 6 6.57 9.37 -12.67
N TYR A 7 7.03 10.31 -13.49
CA TYR A 7 8.32 10.97 -13.32
C TYR A 7 8.39 11.74 -11.98
N VAL A 8 7.33 12.49 -11.61
CA VAL A 8 7.23 13.16 -10.31
C VAL A 8 7.29 12.17 -9.15
N VAL A 9 6.59 11.03 -9.26
CA VAL A 9 6.54 10.00 -8.21
C VAL A 9 7.92 9.35 -8.04
N ASP A 10 8.53 8.93 -9.14
CA ASP A 10 9.77 8.17 -9.13
C ASP A 10 10.97 9.04 -8.69
N ASN A 11 11.07 10.27 -9.22
CA ASN A 11 12.19 11.18 -8.99
C ASN A 11 12.00 12.12 -7.79
N GLY A 12 10.78 12.27 -7.27
CA GLY A 12 10.48 13.11 -6.11
C GLY A 12 10.63 14.61 -6.35
N ILE A 13 10.62 15.07 -7.60
CA ILE A 13 10.77 16.48 -7.96
C ILE A 13 9.60 17.33 -7.48
N LYS A 14 9.82 18.64 -7.36
CA LYS A 14 8.71 19.61 -7.22
C LYS A 14 7.95 19.70 -8.55
N TRP A 15 6.64 19.95 -8.50
CA TRP A 15 5.83 20.13 -9.70
C TRP A 15 6.41 21.15 -10.67
N ARG A 16 6.88 22.29 -10.16
CA ARG A 16 7.48 23.38 -10.95
C ARG A 16 8.84 23.04 -11.57
N SER A 17 9.45 21.93 -11.15
CA SER A 17 10.73 21.43 -11.69
C SER A 17 10.50 20.34 -12.74
N MET A 18 9.31 20.31 -13.36
CA MET A 18 8.99 19.38 -14.44
C MET A 18 9.92 19.64 -15.62
N PRO A 19 10.60 18.60 -16.18
CA PRO A 19 11.42 18.74 -17.38
C PRO A 19 10.62 19.23 -18.59
N VAL A 20 11.28 19.92 -19.48
CA VAL A 20 10.68 20.51 -20.70
C VAL A 20 10.12 19.49 -21.69
N ASP A 21 10.60 18.24 -21.62
CA ASP A 21 10.11 17.11 -22.43
C ASP A 21 8.68 16.69 -22.08
N PHE A 22 8.19 17.14 -20.91
CA PHE A 22 6.81 16.92 -20.47
C PHE A 22 5.93 18.15 -20.71
N PRO A 23 4.62 18.00 -20.75
CA PRO A 23 3.71 19.16 -20.76
C PRO A 23 3.95 20.07 -19.55
N ALA A 24 3.59 21.35 -19.68
CA ALA A 24 3.73 22.34 -18.60
C ALA A 24 3.19 21.82 -17.27
N TRP A 25 3.93 22.06 -16.19
CA TRP A 25 3.68 21.48 -14.88
C TRP A 25 2.28 21.74 -14.32
N ASP A 26 1.72 22.91 -14.60
CA ASP A 26 0.38 23.30 -14.17
C ASP A 26 -0.73 22.45 -14.82
N ARG A 27 -0.55 22.13 -16.12
CA ARG A 27 -1.44 21.20 -16.85
C ARG A 27 -1.35 19.79 -16.32
N VAL A 28 -0.13 19.29 -16.03
CA VAL A 28 0.07 17.97 -15.44
C VAL A 28 -0.54 17.90 -14.04
N TYR A 29 -0.35 18.96 -13.23
CA TYR A 29 -0.93 19.07 -11.90
C TYR A 29 -2.46 19.14 -11.92
N ALA A 30 -3.04 19.91 -12.87
CA ALA A 30 -4.49 19.97 -13.05
C ALA A 30 -5.08 18.60 -13.44
N PHE A 31 -4.38 17.87 -14.32
CA PHE A 31 -4.74 16.50 -14.70
C PHE A 31 -4.69 15.54 -13.49
N PHE A 32 -3.60 15.57 -12.72
CA PHE A 32 -3.46 14.79 -11.48
C PHE A 32 -4.59 15.08 -10.49
N ARG A 33 -4.91 16.35 -10.23
CA ARG A 33 -6.01 16.76 -9.33
C ARG A 33 -7.34 16.20 -9.78
N ARG A 34 -7.66 16.30 -11.06
CA ARG A 34 -8.90 15.78 -11.65
C ARG A 34 -9.00 14.27 -11.53
N TRP A 35 -7.92 13.55 -11.86
CA TRP A 35 -7.87 12.10 -11.76
C TRP A 35 -8.03 11.62 -10.32
N ARG A 36 -7.35 12.28 -9.39
CA ARG A 36 -7.50 11.99 -7.96
C ARG A 36 -8.94 12.21 -7.49
N LYS A 37 -9.55 13.38 -7.81
CA LYS A 37 -10.91 13.74 -7.38
C LYS A 37 -11.95 12.74 -7.91
N ASN A 38 -11.78 12.26 -9.13
CA ASN A 38 -12.71 11.36 -9.80
C ASN A 38 -12.42 9.86 -9.52
N GLY A 39 -11.47 9.53 -8.65
CA GLY A 39 -11.13 8.14 -8.30
C GLY A 39 -10.37 7.37 -9.39
N LEU A 40 -10.04 8.00 -10.53
CA LEU A 40 -9.42 7.35 -11.69
C LEU A 40 -8.03 6.77 -11.40
N VAL A 41 -7.30 7.34 -10.44
CA VAL A 41 -6.00 6.82 -10.01
C VAL A 41 -6.16 5.44 -9.39
N LYS A 42 -7.15 5.30 -8.49
CA LYS A 42 -7.46 4.01 -7.85
C LYS A 42 -8.02 3.02 -8.87
N GLU A 43 -8.89 3.46 -9.77
CA GLU A 43 -9.44 2.62 -10.83
C GLU A 43 -8.35 2.04 -11.74
N LEU A 44 -7.41 2.89 -12.22
CA LEU A 44 -6.24 2.43 -12.99
C LEU A 44 -5.45 1.37 -12.23
N HIS A 45 -5.16 1.65 -10.96
CA HIS A 45 -4.45 0.73 -10.07
C HIS A 45 -5.18 -0.62 -9.94
N ASP A 46 -6.50 -0.60 -9.67
CA ASP A 46 -7.29 -1.80 -9.46
C ASP A 46 -7.38 -2.68 -10.72
N ARG A 47 -7.50 -2.05 -11.90
CA ARG A 47 -7.43 -2.76 -13.19
C ARG A 47 -6.08 -3.45 -13.41
N LEU A 48 -4.97 -2.76 -13.10
CA LEU A 48 -3.63 -3.36 -13.20
C LEU A 48 -3.45 -4.50 -12.21
N ARG A 49 -3.95 -4.34 -10.98
CA ARG A 49 -3.92 -5.40 -9.96
C ARG A 49 -4.64 -6.65 -10.45
N GLY A 50 -5.85 -6.51 -11.00
CA GLY A 50 -6.59 -7.64 -11.57
C GLY A 50 -5.76 -8.39 -12.60
N LYS A 51 -5.18 -7.67 -13.58
CA LYS A 51 -4.31 -8.26 -14.61
C LYS A 51 -3.08 -8.98 -14.05
N VAL A 52 -2.42 -8.40 -13.03
CA VAL A 52 -1.28 -9.07 -12.39
C VAL A 52 -1.72 -10.34 -11.69
N ARG A 53 -2.86 -10.33 -10.99
CA ARG A 53 -3.38 -11.52 -10.32
C ARG A 53 -3.72 -12.64 -11.32
N GLU A 54 -4.37 -12.30 -12.42
CA GLU A 54 -4.68 -13.24 -13.51
C GLU A 54 -3.41 -13.84 -14.12
N ALA A 55 -2.40 -13.00 -14.41
CA ALA A 55 -1.10 -13.45 -14.91
C ALA A 55 -0.36 -14.40 -13.95
N GLU A 56 -0.64 -14.31 -12.64
CA GLU A 56 -0.11 -15.20 -11.60
C GLU A 56 -1.05 -16.40 -11.31
N GLY A 57 -2.03 -16.66 -12.16
CA GLY A 57 -2.98 -17.76 -12.00
C GLY A 57 -3.94 -17.60 -10.81
N ARG A 58 -4.17 -16.37 -10.34
CA ARG A 58 -5.06 -16.08 -9.20
C ARG A 58 -6.36 -15.41 -9.65
N GLN A 59 -7.41 -15.59 -8.88
CA GLN A 59 -8.66 -14.86 -9.10
C GLN A 59 -8.44 -13.37 -8.91
N VAL A 60 -9.17 -12.53 -9.65
CA VAL A 60 -9.10 -11.06 -9.57
C VAL A 60 -9.36 -10.56 -8.14
N GLU A 61 -10.35 -11.16 -7.46
CA GLU A 61 -10.69 -10.83 -6.08
C GLU A 61 -9.92 -11.73 -5.11
N PRO A 62 -9.16 -11.15 -4.14
CA PRO A 62 -8.48 -11.91 -3.11
C PRO A 62 -9.45 -12.45 -2.05
N THR A 63 -9.03 -13.50 -1.32
CA THR A 63 -9.78 -14.10 -0.22
C THR A 63 -9.14 -13.85 1.13
N ALA A 64 -7.86 -13.47 1.14
CA ALA A 64 -7.10 -13.16 2.34
C ALA A 64 -6.11 -12.03 2.07
N GLU A 65 -5.77 -11.27 3.12
CA GLU A 65 -4.95 -10.07 3.03
C GLU A 65 -4.12 -9.82 4.28
N ILE A 66 -3.22 -8.86 4.17
CA ILE A 66 -2.33 -8.43 5.25
C ILE A 66 -2.48 -6.93 5.42
N ILE A 67 -2.70 -6.49 6.66
CA ILE A 67 -2.72 -5.07 7.05
C ILE A 67 -1.46 -4.73 7.85
N ASP A 68 -0.86 -3.57 7.54
CA ASP A 68 0.28 -3.02 8.29
C ASP A 68 0.33 -1.50 8.14
N SER A 69 1.20 -0.84 8.89
CA SER A 69 1.37 0.61 8.84
C SER A 69 2.82 1.06 8.84
N GLN A 70 3.06 2.18 8.16
CA GLN A 70 4.36 2.83 8.11
C GLN A 70 4.26 4.32 8.47
N SER A 71 4.98 4.76 9.49
CA SER A 71 5.13 6.18 9.80
C SER A 71 6.23 6.80 8.94
N VAL A 72 5.95 7.95 8.34
CA VAL A 72 6.89 8.70 7.49
C VAL A 72 6.99 10.15 7.95
N LYS A 73 8.19 10.71 7.90
CA LYS A 73 8.42 12.12 8.25
C LYS A 73 7.62 13.03 7.32
N GLY A 74 6.90 13.99 7.88
CA GLY A 74 6.29 15.07 7.13
C GLY A 74 7.34 16.11 6.72
N ALA A 75 7.22 16.63 5.49
CA ALA A 75 7.97 17.83 5.08
C ALA A 75 7.31 19.09 5.67
N ALA A 76 7.98 20.23 5.57
CA ALA A 76 7.43 21.52 6.02
C ALA A 76 6.12 21.89 5.29
N SER A 77 5.91 21.37 4.07
CA SER A 77 4.69 21.56 3.28
C SER A 77 3.46 20.83 3.81
N VAL A 78 3.65 19.86 4.74
CA VAL A 78 2.54 19.10 5.34
C VAL A 78 1.90 19.94 6.45
N PRO A 79 0.60 20.27 6.37
CA PRO A 79 -0.06 21.11 7.39
C PRO A 79 -0.06 20.44 8.77
N ALA A 80 0.08 21.24 9.82
CA ALA A 80 0.07 20.77 11.20
C ALA A 80 -1.19 19.98 11.56
N VAL A 81 -2.37 20.41 11.04
CA VAL A 81 -3.67 19.77 11.26
C VAL A 81 -3.75 18.33 10.74
N SER A 82 -2.88 17.93 9.82
CA SER A 82 -2.84 16.57 9.23
C SER A 82 -1.54 15.83 9.52
N ARG A 83 -0.77 16.32 10.48
CA ARG A 83 0.51 15.78 10.93
C ARG A 83 0.43 15.48 12.43
N GLY A 84 0.98 14.35 12.85
CA GLY A 84 1.03 13.94 14.24
C GLY A 84 2.40 13.37 14.61
N TYR A 85 2.60 13.01 15.87
CA TYR A 85 3.82 12.43 16.38
C TYR A 85 3.64 10.97 16.78
N ASP A 86 4.36 10.09 16.11
CA ASP A 86 4.47 8.67 16.49
C ASP A 86 5.52 8.54 17.59
N GLY A 87 5.07 8.39 18.84
CA GLY A 87 5.96 8.30 20.00
C GLY A 87 6.83 7.04 19.99
N GLY A 88 6.34 5.93 19.44
CA GLY A 88 7.09 4.67 19.37
C GLY A 88 8.23 4.72 18.36
N LYS A 89 7.98 5.30 17.19
CA LYS A 89 8.98 5.43 16.11
C LYS A 89 9.72 6.76 16.13
N LYS A 90 9.36 7.68 17.03
CA LYS A 90 9.90 9.05 17.14
C LYS A 90 9.82 9.82 15.82
N ILE A 91 8.70 9.71 15.12
CA ILE A 91 8.47 10.32 13.80
C ILE A 91 7.37 11.37 13.91
N ASN A 92 7.68 12.61 13.54
CA ASN A 92 6.67 13.65 13.33
C ASN A 92 6.29 13.69 11.85
N GLY A 93 5.04 13.31 11.52
CA GLY A 93 4.60 13.21 10.14
C GLY A 93 3.24 12.54 9.98
N ARG A 94 3.16 11.65 9.01
CA ARG A 94 1.95 10.88 8.69
C ARG A 94 2.19 9.39 8.79
N ARG A 95 1.11 8.66 9.00
CA ARG A 95 1.10 7.19 8.97
C ARG A 95 0.32 6.70 7.75
N ARG A 96 0.91 5.76 7.04
CA ARG A 96 0.32 5.08 5.89
C ARG A 96 -0.14 3.70 6.37
N HIS A 97 -1.44 3.50 6.44
CA HIS A 97 -2.02 2.20 6.73
C HIS A 97 -2.31 1.53 5.38
N VAL A 98 -1.74 0.37 5.15
CA VAL A 98 -1.82 -0.34 3.88
C VAL A 98 -2.42 -1.72 4.06
N ILE A 99 -3.22 -2.13 3.10
CA ILE A 99 -3.74 -3.49 2.99
C ILE A 99 -3.25 -4.05 1.66
N THR A 100 -2.64 -5.23 1.72
CA THR A 100 -2.13 -5.94 0.54
C THR A 100 -2.69 -7.35 0.47
N ASP A 101 -2.74 -7.92 -0.72
CA ASP A 101 -2.99 -9.35 -0.89
C ASP A 101 -1.73 -10.19 -0.65
N CYS A 102 -1.86 -11.51 -0.75
CA CYS A 102 -0.75 -12.46 -0.56
C CYS A 102 0.39 -12.32 -1.61
N LEU A 103 0.14 -11.66 -2.76
CA LEU A 103 1.15 -11.33 -3.76
C LEU A 103 1.90 -10.02 -3.44
N GLY A 104 1.48 -9.29 -2.40
CA GLY A 104 1.97 -7.96 -2.05
C GLY A 104 1.40 -6.84 -2.92
N LEU A 105 0.29 -7.10 -3.60
CA LEU A 105 -0.39 -6.08 -4.38
C LEU A 105 -1.28 -5.24 -3.46
N LEU A 106 -1.12 -3.93 -3.53
CA LEU A 106 -1.90 -2.99 -2.73
C LEU A 106 -3.40 -3.12 -3.04
N LEU A 107 -4.23 -3.27 -2.02
CA LEU A 107 -5.69 -3.26 -2.13
C LEU A 107 -6.23 -1.89 -1.72
N MET A 108 -5.74 -1.39 -0.59
CA MET A 108 -6.22 -0.15 -0.01
C MET A 108 -5.12 0.58 0.75
N VAL A 109 -5.19 1.89 0.80
CA VAL A 109 -4.34 2.74 1.63
C VAL A 109 -5.15 3.86 2.26
N LEU A 110 -4.82 4.16 3.51
CA LEU A 110 -5.32 5.32 4.25
C LEU A 110 -4.13 6.07 4.83
N VAL A 111 -4.08 7.38 4.61
CA VAL A 111 -3.04 8.25 5.16
C VAL A 111 -3.62 9.12 6.26
N THR A 112 -3.07 9.00 7.46
CA THR A 112 -3.51 9.73 8.66
C THR A 112 -2.35 10.55 9.25
N ALA A 113 -2.64 11.36 10.28
CA ALA A 113 -1.61 11.86 11.16
C ALA A 113 -0.90 10.68 11.87
N ALA A 114 0.39 10.81 12.20
CA ALA A 114 1.19 9.69 12.68
C ALA A 114 0.81 9.22 14.11
N ASP A 115 0.07 9.99 14.86
CA ASP A 115 -0.48 9.68 16.19
C ASP A 115 -1.76 8.83 16.15
N VAL A 116 -2.38 8.69 14.98
CA VAL A 116 -3.53 7.79 14.80
C VAL A 116 -3.08 6.34 14.95
N THR A 117 -3.71 5.62 15.89
CA THR A 117 -3.37 4.22 16.18
C THR A 117 -3.80 3.27 15.06
N ASP A 118 -3.10 2.14 14.92
CA ASP A 118 -3.40 1.13 13.90
C ASP A 118 -4.82 0.58 14.04
N ARG A 119 -5.29 0.39 15.29
CA ARG A 119 -6.67 -0.05 15.57
C ARG A 119 -7.71 0.94 15.06
N ARG A 120 -7.52 2.25 15.31
CA ARG A 120 -8.46 3.28 14.84
C ARG A 120 -8.49 3.37 13.32
N ALA A 121 -7.33 3.27 12.67
CA ALA A 121 -7.27 3.26 11.22
C ALA A 121 -7.89 1.99 10.62
N ALA A 122 -7.70 0.82 11.23
CA ALA A 122 -8.33 -0.42 10.80
C ALA A 122 -9.85 -0.37 10.90
N GLN A 123 -10.41 0.23 11.97
CA GLN A 123 -11.86 0.45 12.08
C GLN A 123 -12.43 1.32 10.93
N ALA A 124 -11.64 2.23 10.37
CA ALA A 124 -12.04 3.00 9.20
C ALA A 124 -11.84 2.21 7.89
N LEU A 125 -10.75 1.45 7.77
CA LEU A 125 -10.38 0.75 6.52
C LEU A 125 -11.19 -0.53 6.29
N LEU A 126 -11.36 -1.38 7.30
CA LEU A 126 -11.94 -2.72 7.14
C LEU A 126 -13.38 -2.71 6.61
N PRO A 127 -14.28 -1.77 7.00
CA PRO A 127 -15.61 -1.70 6.38
C PRO A 127 -15.57 -1.37 4.89
N HIS A 128 -14.69 -0.45 4.47
CA HIS A 128 -14.52 -0.11 3.05
C HIS A 128 -13.96 -1.30 2.26
N LEU A 129 -12.99 -2.00 2.83
CA LEU A 129 -12.43 -3.20 2.26
C LEU A 129 -13.48 -4.28 2.07
N HIS A 130 -14.23 -4.62 3.11
CA HIS A 130 -15.31 -5.60 3.07
C HIS A 130 -16.42 -5.20 2.08
N GLY A 131 -16.71 -3.90 1.97
CA GLY A 131 -17.65 -3.36 0.98
C GLY A 131 -17.17 -3.56 -0.47
N GLN A 132 -15.86 -3.46 -0.72
CA GLN A 132 -15.26 -3.57 -2.05
C GLN A 132 -14.90 -5.00 -2.43
N PHE A 133 -14.48 -5.84 -1.48
CA PHE A 133 -14.01 -7.21 -1.69
C PHE A 133 -14.81 -8.18 -0.80
N ARG A 134 -15.85 -8.76 -1.36
CA ARG A 134 -16.80 -9.63 -0.62
C ARG A 134 -16.24 -11.00 -0.29
N LYS A 135 -15.24 -11.47 -1.03
CA LYS A 135 -14.62 -12.79 -0.82
C LYS A 135 -13.56 -12.80 0.27
N ILE A 136 -13.15 -11.63 0.76
CA ILE A 136 -12.16 -11.55 1.83
C ILE A 136 -12.82 -11.97 3.14
N SER A 137 -12.26 -13.02 3.77
CA SER A 137 -12.71 -13.55 5.06
C SER A 137 -11.61 -13.54 6.12
N LEU A 138 -10.34 -13.34 5.71
CA LEU A 138 -9.18 -13.43 6.59
C LEU A 138 -8.26 -12.23 6.39
N VAL A 139 -7.85 -11.60 7.50
CA VAL A 139 -6.89 -10.49 7.56
C VAL A 139 -5.78 -10.85 8.54
N TRP A 140 -4.53 -10.87 8.07
CA TRP A 140 -3.38 -10.99 8.95
C TRP A 140 -2.91 -9.60 9.37
N ALA A 141 -2.60 -9.45 10.66
CA ALA A 141 -2.16 -8.21 11.25
C ALA A 141 -1.08 -8.45 12.32
N ASP A 142 -0.35 -7.42 12.68
CA ASP A 142 0.60 -7.48 13.79
C ASP A 142 -0.04 -7.25 15.16
N GLY A 143 0.78 -7.26 16.24
CA GLY A 143 0.33 -7.02 17.61
C GLY A 143 -0.31 -5.64 17.84
N GLY A 144 -0.07 -4.65 16.98
CA GLY A 144 -0.70 -3.32 17.06
C GLY A 144 -2.21 -3.33 16.84
N TYR A 145 -2.74 -4.40 16.23
CA TYR A 145 -4.16 -4.58 15.91
C TYR A 145 -4.92 -5.47 16.91
N THR A 146 -4.30 -5.85 18.03
CA THR A 146 -4.94 -6.70 19.07
C THR A 146 -6.06 -6.00 19.83
N GLY A 147 -6.80 -6.77 20.64
CA GLY A 147 -7.84 -6.28 21.54
C GLY A 147 -9.21 -6.25 20.88
N LEU A 148 -10.08 -5.36 21.33
CA LEU A 148 -11.49 -5.26 20.91
C LEU A 148 -11.71 -5.18 19.39
N LEU A 149 -10.69 -4.82 18.62
CA LEU A 149 -10.76 -4.77 17.16
C LEU A 149 -11.01 -6.15 16.54
N VAL A 150 -10.45 -7.22 17.14
CA VAL A 150 -10.58 -8.59 16.64
C VAL A 150 -12.04 -9.05 16.73
N ASP A 151 -12.65 -8.86 17.90
CA ASP A 151 -14.05 -9.23 18.12
C ASP A 151 -14.99 -8.37 17.28
N TRP A 152 -14.73 -7.06 17.24
CA TRP A 152 -15.49 -6.12 16.41
C TRP A 152 -15.46 -6.50 14.93
N ALA A 153 -14.28 -6.86 14.38
CA ALA A 153 -14.15 -7.26 12.97
C ALA A 153 -14.96 -8.53 12.68
N LYS A 154 -14.92 -9.49 13.59
CA LYS A 154 -15.68 -10.74 13.49
C LYS A 154 -17.19 -10.49 13.55
N GLU A 155 -17.66 -9.74 14.55
CA GLU A 155 -19.08 -9.50 14.78
C GLU A 155 -19.74 -8.60 13.72
N LYS A 156 -19.06 -7.51 13.33
CA LYS A 156 -19.63 -6.49 12.45
C LYS A 156 -19.37 -6.74 10.97
N LEU A 157 -18.26 -7.39 10.64
CA LEU A 157 -17.81 -7.54 9.25
C LEU A 157 -17.67 -9.02 8.84
N GLN A 158 -17.83 -9.96 9.77
CA GLN A 158 -17.59 -11.39 9.55
C GLN A 158 -16.16 -11.67 9.03
N LEU A 159 -15.21 -10.80 9.39
CA LEU A 159 -13.80 -10.91 9.06
C LEU A 159 -13.02 -11.53 10.21
N THR A 160 -12.25 -12.57 9.91
CA THR A 160 -11.28 -13.13 10.85
C THR A 160 -10.02 -12.29 10.86
N LEU A 161 -9.78 -11.52 11.92
CA LEU A 161 -8.51 -10.79 12.10
C LEU A 161 -7.53 -11.67 12.87
N GLN A 162 -6.58 -12.27 12.15
CA GLN A 162 -5.57 -13.15 12.74
C GLN A 162 -4.31 -12.38 13.09
N ILE A 163 -3.99 -12.31 14.39
CA ILE A 163 -2.79 -11.62 14.87
C ILE A 163 -1.59 -12.55 14.74
N VAL A 164 -0.61 -12.12 13.94
CA VAL A 164 0.68 -12.80 13.76
C VAL A 164 1.68 -12.16 14.72
N LYS A 165 1.89 -12.81 15.86
CA LYS A 165 2.89 -12.39 16.86
C LYS A 165 4.25 -13.01 16.54
N ARG A 166 5.31 -12.30 16.92
CA ARG A 166 6.64 -12.88 17.06
C ARG A 166 6.61 -13.77 18.31
N SER A 167 7.08 -15.01 18.23
CA SER A 167 7.25 -15.83 19.43
C SER A 167 8.42 -15.29 20.26
N ASP A 168 8.27 -15.31 21.58
CA ASP A 168 9.26 -14.75 22.52
C ASP A 168 10.64 -15.45 22.44
N ASP A 169 10.68 -16.70 21.92
CA ASP A 169 11.90 -17.49 21.72
C ASP A 169 12.74 -17.07 20.49
N MET A 170 12.24 -16.16 19.66
CA MET A 170 12.94 -15.73 18.45
C MET A 170 13.89 -14.57 18.72
N THR A 171 15.18 -14.82 18.74
CA THR A 171 16.24 -13.79 18.79
C THR A 171 16.69 -13.42 17.37
N GLY A 172 17.08 -12.16 17.15
CA GLY A 172 17.55 -11.67 15.84
C GLY A 172 16.44 -11.34 14.84
N PHE A 173 16.78 -11.16 13.57
CA PHE A 173 15.82 -10.91 12.49
C PHE A 173 15.17 -12.23 12.05
N VAL A 174 13.85 -12.34 12.22
CA VAL A 174 13.06 -13.49 11.79
C VAL A 174 11.99 -13.04 10.81
N VAL A 175 11.98 -13.66 9.63
CA VAL A 175 10.94 -13.45 8.63
C VAL A 175 9.66 -14.16 9.11
N LEU A 176 8.69 -13.38 9.58
CA LEU A 176 7.38 -13.92 9.96
C LEU A 176 6.60 -14.30 8.69
N PRO A 177 6.15 -15.56 8.57
CA PRO A 177 5.33 -15.98 7.44
C PRO A 177 4.16 -15.01 7.24
N ARG A 178 3.91 -14.63 5.97
CA ARG A 178 2.84 -13.72 5.53
C ARG A 178 3.09 -12.23 5.83
N ARG A 179 3.59 -11.83 7.00
CA ARG A 179 3.88 -10.40 7.31
C ARG A 179 4.97 -9.80 6.43
N TRP A 180 6.00 -10.55 6.09
CA TRP A 180 7.07 -10.07 5.21
C TRP A 180 6.56 -9.54 3.86
N VAL A 181 5.37 -10.00 3.42
CA VAL A 181 4.76 -9.60 2.16
C VAL A 181 4.40 -8.11 2.17
N VAL A 182 3.72 -7.64 3.22
CA VAL A 182 3.36 -6.22 3.33
C VAL A 182 4.58 -5.36 3.64
N GLU A 183 5.53 -5.85 4.44
CA GLU A 183 6.81 -5.17 4.72
C GLU A 183 7.61 -4.96 3.43
N ARG A 184 7.69 -6.00 2.58
CA ARG A 184 8.28 -5.91 1.25
C ARG A 184 7.58 -4.87 0.37
N THR A 185 6.26 -4.83 0.40
CA THR A 185 5.48 -3.85 -0.37
C THR A 185 5.77 -2.43 0.08
N LEU A 186 5.81 -2.19 1.40
CA LEU A 186 6.23 -0.91 1.95
C LEU A 186 7.65 -0.52 1.52
N GLY A 187 8.59 -1.48 1.53
CA GLY A 187 9.95 -1.29 1.01
C GLY A 187 9.97 -0.92 -0.48
N TRP A 188 9.12 -1.55 -1.29
CA TRP A 188 9.02 -1.21 -2.71
C TRP A 188 8.46 0.19 -2.95
N LEU A 189 7.47 0.63 -2.18
CA LEU A 189 6.92 1.99 -2.27
C LEU A 189 7.99 3.05 -1.98
N LEU A 190 8.91 2.79 -1.04
CA LEU A 190 9.99 3.72 -0.71
C LEU A 190 11.05 3.88 -1.83
N ARG A 191 11.08 3.00 -2.83
CA ARG A 191 11.92 3.19 -4.03
C ARG A 191 11.47 4.39 -4.86
N SER A 192 10.21 4.78 -4.77
CA SER A 192 9.72 6.04 -5.33
C SER A 192 10.13 7.19 -4.42
N ARG A 193 11.06 8.05 -4.88
CA ARG A 193 11.63 9.14 -4.07
C ARG A 193 10.57 10.07 -3.49
N ARG A 194 9.45 10.26 -4.19
CA ARG A 194 8.32 11.07 -3.68
C ARG A 194 7.72 10.50 -2.40
N LEU A 195 7.85 9.19 -2.18
CA LEU A 195 7.30 8.50 -1.02
C LEU A 195 8.30 8.32 0.14
N ALA A 196 9.57 8.72 -0.01
CA ALA A 196 10.57 8.65 1.07
C ALA A 196 10.20 9.55 2.27
N ARG A 197 9.46 10.62 2.02
CA ARG A 197 8.80 11.49 3.01
C ARG A 197 7.40 11.82 2.53
N ASP A 198 6.55 12.38 3.39
CA ASP A 198 5.31 12.99 2.94
C ASP A 198 5.53 14.47 2.64
N TYR A 199 5.24 14.89 1.41
CA TYR A 199 5.35 16.27 0.92
C TYR A 199 3.98 16.90 0.65
N GLU A 200 2.92 16.12 0.76
CA GLU A 200 1.62 16.50 0.22
C GLU A 200 0.79 17.32 1.22
N LYS A 201 0.17 18.41 0.74
CA LYS A 201 -0.75 19.19 1.58
C LYS A 201 -1.95 18.37 2.02
N LEU A 202 -2.49 17.51 1.13
CA LEU A 202 -3.67 16.71 1.38
C LEU A 202 -3.31 15.23 1.54
N PRO A 203 -3.82 14.51 2.56
CA PRO A 203 -3.68 13.06 2.69
C PRO A 203 -4.09 12.31 1.42
N ALA A 204 -5.20 12.69 0.80
CA ALA A 204 -5.67 12.08 -0.44
C ALA A 204 -4.67 12.23 -1.62
N SER A 205 -3.80 13.26 -1.62
CA SER A 205 -2.73 13.36 -2.62
C SER A 205 -1.60 12.38 -2.34
N SER A 206 -1.29 12.15 -1.05
CA SER A 206 -0.33 11.15 -0.63
C SER A 206 -0.81 9.74 -1.01
N GLU A 207 -2.08 9.42 -0.76
CA GLU A 207 -2.71 8.16 -1.16
C GLU A 207 -2.65 7.95 -2.68
N ALA A 208 -2.98 9.00 -3.46
CA ALA A 208 -2.92 8.93 -4.92
C ALA A 208 -1.50 8.62 -5.42
N PHE A 209 -0.46 9.20 -4.82
CA PHE A 209 0.93 8.88 -5.18
C PHE A 209 1.33 7.46 -4.79
N ILE A 210 0.81 6.94 -3.69
CA ILE A 210 1.01 5.53 -3.30
C ILE A 210 0.38 4.61 -4.35
N TYR A 211 -0.85 4.88 -4.79
CA TYR A 211 -1.48 4.13 -5.88
C TYR A 211 -0.71 4.25 -7.21
N PHE A 212 -0.19 5.42 -7.57
CA PHE A 212 0.65 5.58 -8.75
C PHE A 212 1.93 4.77 -8.66
N SER A 213 2.62 4.80 -7.52
CA SER A 213 3.82 4.00 -7.28
C SER A 213 3.53 2.49 -7.42
N ALA A 214 2.46 2.01 -6.79
CA ALA A 214 2.03 0.62 -6.92
C ALA A 214 1.65 0.26 -8.37
N ALA A 215 0.95 1.14 -9.09
CA ALA A 215 0.60 0.96 -10.50
C ALA A 215 1.86 0.86 -11.39
N MET A 216 2.90 1.66 -11.12
CA MET A 216 4.19 1.57 -11.83
C MET A 216 4.87 0.22 -11.61
N LEU A 217 4.87 -0.28 -10.38
CA LEU A 217 5.43 -1.60 -10.07
C LEU A 217 4.67 -2.72 -10.81
N MET A 218 3.34 -2.65 -10.82
CA MET A 218 2.49 -3.61 -11.53
C MET A 218 2.68 -3.54 -13.05
N SER A 219 2.78 -2.34 -13.62
CA SER A 219 3.06 -2.16 -15.06
C SER A 219 4.40 -2.79 -15.46
N ARG A 220 5.45 -2.57 -14.64
CA ARG A 220 6.78 -3.20 -14.86
C ARG A 220 6.70 -4.73 -14.73
N ARG A 221 5.86 -5.25 -13.83
CA ARG A 221 5.66 -6.69 -13.63
C ARG A 221 4.97 -7.32 -14.85
N LEU A 222 3.92 -6.68 -15.35
CA LEU A 222 3.20 -7.13 -16.56
C LEU A 222 4.02 -7.03 -17.84
N ALA A 223 4.94 -6.07 -17.92
CA ALA A 223 5.82 -5.90 -19.08
C ALA A 223 7.00 -6.89 -19.13
N ARG A 224 7.28 -7.62 -18.04
CA ARG A 224 8.30 -8.67 -18.06
C ARG A 224 7.79 -9.87 -18.84
N PRO A 225 8.59 -10.45 -19.74
CA PRO A 225 8.24 -11.74 -20.35
C PRO A 225 8.01 -12.75 -19.24
N ALA A 226 7.02 -13.63 -19.43
CA ALA A 226 6.77 -14.73 -18.51
C ALA A 226 8.10 -15.49 -18.32
N HIS A 227 8.53 -15.60 -17.06
CA HIS A 227 9.73 -16.37 -16.75
C HIS A 227 9.40 -17.84 -17.06
N GLN A 228 9.88 -18.33 -18.19
CA GLN A 228 9.89 -19.77 -18.44
C GLN A 228 10.85 -20.37 -17.38
N PRO A 229 10.37 -21.24 -16.49
CA PRO A 229 11.28 -21.95 -15.59
C PRO A 229 12.28 -22.69 -16.45
N ALA A 230 13.57 -22.58 -16.11
CA ALA A 230 14.60 -23.37 -16.79
C ALA A 230 14.22 -24.86 -16.72
N PRO A 231 14.33 -25.61 -17.79
CA PRO A 231 13.99 -27.04 -17.79
C PRO A 231 14.80 -27.74 -16.68
N GLY A 232 14.08 -28.29 -15.68
CA GLY A 232 14.67 -29.00 -14.52
C GLY A 232 14.62 -28.29 -13.17
N GLN A 233 14.08 -27.06 -13.05
CA GLN A 233 13.80 -26.46 -11.73
C GLN A 233 12.38 -26.81 -11.29
N GLU A 234 12.24 -27.80 -10.42
CA GLU A 234 10.99 -28.03 -9.66
C GLU A 234 10.66 -26.79 -8.84
N GLN A 235 9.39 -26.40 -8.88
CA GLN A 235 8.92 -25.29 -8.03
C GLN A 235 9.13 -25.67 -6.55
N PRO A 236 9.71 -24.78 -5.74
CA PRO A 236 9.91 -25.09 -4.33
C PRO A 236 8.56 -25.37 -3.66
N ARG A 237 8.49 -26.44 -2.87
CA ARG A 237 7.27 -26.98 -2.24
C ARG A 237 6.43 -25.98 -1.42
N TRP A 238 7.00 -24.83 -1.04
CA TRP A 238 6.28 -23.77 -0.35
C TRP A 238 5.30 -22.97 -1.27
N ALA A 239 5.43 -23.07 -2.59
CA ALA A 239 4.51 -22.41 -3.54
C ALA A 239 3.13 -23.09 -3.64
N ALA A 240 2.99 -24.30 -3.11
CA ALA A 240 1.76 -25.10 -3.17
C ALA A 240 0.84 -24.90 -1.94
N VAL A 241 1.23 -24.08 -0.95
CA VAL A 241 0.50 -23.90 0.33
C VAL A 241 0.10 -22.42 0.50
N ALA A 242 -0.39 -21.79 -0.56
CA ALA A 242 -0.94 -20.43 -0.47
C ALA A 242 -2.34 -20.37 -1.10
#